data_7b3d61bdcb3d7151c44fd2f902109a20
#
_entry.id   7b3d61bdcb3d7151c44fd2f902109a20
#
_cell.length_a   1.000
_cell.length_b   1.000
_cell.length_c   1.000
_cell.angle_alpha   90.00
_cell.angle_beta   90.00
_cell.angle_gamma   90.00
#
_symmetry.space_group_name_H-M   'P 1'
#
loop_
_entity.id
_entity.type
_entity.pdbx_description
1 polymer ?
#
loop_
_entity_poly.entity_id
_entity_poly.type
_entity_poly.pdbx_seq_one_letter_code
_entity_poly.pdbx_strand_id
1 'polypeptide(L)'
;MRRIAMTADEVDAFLASQRTCRVATTGPDGPHATPLWYVWHGGALWLTSLARSRRWADLRRDPRLAAVVDAGERYDELRGVELRGRVEVVGEVPRTGEPVPELLGPEQAFADKYSGGTMEHDGRHGWLRLTPDKITSWDFRKLPASVQRHQTADR
;
A
#
# COMPACT_ATOMS: atom_id res chain seq x y z
N MET A 1 11.47 14.35 12.53
CA MET A 1 11.16 13.49 11.37
C MET A 1 11.05 14.26 10.04
N ARG A 2 10.87 15.57 10.07
CA ARG A 2 10.76 16.39 8.83
C ARG A 2 11.99 16.31 7.91
N ARG A 3 13.20 16.12 8.47
CA ARG A 3 14.44 16.07 7.68
C ARG A 3 14.52 14.89 6.74
N ILE A 4 13.88 13.79 7.08
CA ILE A 4 13.93 12.55 6.31
C ILE A 4 12.63 12.28 5.58
N ALA A 5 11.62 13.16 5.71
CA ALA A 5 10.36 12.99 5.01
C ALA A 5 10.54 13.09 3.50
N MET A 6 9.78 12.31 2.79
CA MET A 6 9.70 12.39 1.34
C MET A 6 8.82 13.58 0.93
N THR A 7 9.13 14.19 -0.20
CA THR A 7 8.22 15.12 -0.87
C THR A 7 7.04 14.35 -1.44
N ALA A 8 5.98 15.06 -1.84
CA ALA A 8 4.82 14.42 -2.47
C ALA A 8 5.21 13.64 -3.74
N ASP A 9 6.08 14.22 -4.59
CA ASP A 9 6.56 13.56 -5.80
C ASP A 9 7.41 12.32 -5.47
N GLU A 10 8.21 12.38 -4.42
CA GLU A 10 9.00 11.23 -3.96
C GLU A 10 8.11 10.10 -3.44
N VAL A 11 7.02 10.44 -2.72
CA VAL A 11 6.02 9.45 -2.27
C VAL A 11 5.39 8.75 -3.47
N ASP A 12 4.93 9.51 -4.46
CA ASP A 12 4.31 8.96 -5.67
C ASP A 12 5.28 8.04 -6.42
N ALA A 13 6.52 8.48 -6.62
CA ALA A 13 7.54 7.69 -7.32
C ALA A 13 7.91 6.42 -6.55
N PHE A 14 8.05 6.52 -5.23
CA PHE A 14 8.38 5.37 -4.39
C PHE A 14 7.26 4.33 -4.41
N LEU A 15 6.01 4.75 -4.22
CA LEU A 15 4.86 3.83 -4.23
C LEU A 15 4.68 3.18 -5.61
N ALA A 16 4.94 3.90 -6.68
CA ALA A 16 4.89 3.34 -8.03
C ALA A 16 5.98 2.28 -8.26
N SER A 17 7.14 2.43 -7.63
CA SER A 17 8.30 1.56 -7.84
C SER A 17 8.24 0.24 -7.06
N GLN A 18 7.46 0.18 -5.98
CA GLN A 18 7.37 -1.00 -5.11
C GLN A 18 6.16 -1.86 -5.47
N ARG A 19 6.17 -3.12 -5.06
CA ARG A 19 5.15 -4.10 -5.47
C ARG A 19 4.31 -4.59 -4.30
N THR A 20 4.89 -4.72 -3.12
CA THR A 20 4.24 -5.31 -1.95
C THR A 20 4.04 -4.26 -0.89
N CYS A 21 2.83 -4.21 -0.34
CA CYS A 21 2.55 -3.48 0.89
C CYS A 21 2.21 -4.46 2.01
N ARG A 22 2.34 -3.98 3.24
CA ARG A 22 1.88 -4.69 4.42
C ARG A 22 0.74 -3.91 5.00
N VAL A 23 -0.41 -4.57 5.15
CA VAL A 23 -1.63 -3.94 5.65
C VAL A 23 -1.97 -4.46 7.04
N ALA A 24 -2.35 -3.55 7.91
CA ALA A 24 -2.81 -3.84 9.25
C ALA A 24 -4.29 -3.52 9.37
N THR A 25 -5.04 -4.48 9.91
CA THR A 25 -6.46 -4.36 10.19
C THR A 25 -6.74 -4.70 11.64
N THR A 26 -7.92 -4.36 12.13
CA THR A 26 -8.35 -4.66 13.49
C THR A 26 -9.41 -5.73 13.49
N GLY A 27 -9.10 -6.88 14.08
CA GLY A 27 -10.02 -7.99 14.24
C GLY A 27 -10.44 -8.19 15.70
N PRO A 28 -11.37 -9.12 15.96
CA PRO A 28 -11.85 -9.39 17.33
C PRO A 28 -10.74 -9.91 18.26
N ASP A 29 -9.72 -10.55 17.69
CA ASP A 29 -8.58 -11.10 18.44
C ASP A 29 -7.39 -10.15 18.48
N GLY A 30 -7.53 -8.94 18.00
CA GLY A 30 -6.47 -7.93 17.95
C GLY A 30 -6.04 -7.55 16.54
N PRO A 31 -4.91 -6.85 16.43
CA PRO A 31 -4.39 -6.42 15.13
C PRO A 31 -3.92 -7.61 14.29
N HIS A 32 -4.10 -7.48 12.99
CA HIS A 32 -3.71 -8.50 12.01
C HIS A 32 -2.96 -7.81 10.88
N ALA A 33 -1.80 -8.34 10.49
CA ALA A 33 -0.97 -7.75 9.44
C ALA A 33 -0.59 -8.81 8.41
N THR A 34 -0.77 -8.48 7.12
CA THR A 34 -0.48 -9.37 6.00
C THR A 34 0.06 -8.61 4.81
N PRO A 35 0.93 -9.23 3.98
CA PRO A 35 1.39 -8.60 2.74
C PRO A 35 0.41 -8.84 1.59
N LEU A 36 0.36 -7.91 0.65
CA LEU A 36 -0.30 -8.09 -0.63
C LEU A 36 0.22 -7.09 -1.67
N TRP A 37 -0.10 -7.34 -2.92
CA TRP A 37 0.19 -6.41 -4.00
C TRP A 37 -0.80 -5.24 -3.99
N TYR A 38 -0.38 -4.12 -4.54
CA TYR A 38 -1.17 -2.89 -4.60
C TYR A 38 -0.84 -2.10 -5.86
N VAL A 39 -1.70 -1.13 -6.16
CA VAL A 39 -1.35 -0.03 -7.04
C VAL A 39 -1.65 1.29 -6.35
N TRP A 40 -0.80 2.27 -6.63
CA TRP A 40 -1.00 3.66 -6.20
C TRP A 40 -1.51 4.44 -7.41
N HIS A 41 -2.75 4.90 -7.36
CA HIS A 41 -3.40 5.53 -8.50
C HIS A 41 -4.36 6.62 -8.03
N GLY A 42 -4.24 7.81 -8.61
CA GLY A 42 -5.13 8.93 -8.30
C GLY A 42 -5.09 9.37 -6.84
N GLY A 43 -3.95 9.27 -6.18
CA GLY A 43 -3.81 9.61 -4.76
C GLY A 43 -4.45 8.62 -3.80
N ALA A 44 -4.74 7.41 -4.25
CA ALA A 44 -5.31 6.34 -3.44
C ALA A 44 -4.53 5.04 -3.59
N LEU A 45 -4.54 4.26 -2.52
CA LEU A 45 -4.01 2.90 -2.51
C LEU A 45 -5.14 1.94 -2.88
N TRP A 46 -4.92 1.15 -3.92
CA TRP A 46 -5.88 0.19 -4.42
C TRP A 46 -5.39 -1.22 -4.14
N LEU A 47 -6.23 -1.99 -3.47
CA LEU A 47 -5.94 -3.36 -3.06
C LEU A 47 -6.95 -4.31 -3.67
N THR A 48 -6.45 -5.36 -4.32
CA THR A 48 -7.29 -6.48 -4.72
C THR A 48 -7.13 -7.58 -3.68
N SER A 49 -8.19 -7.89 -2.98
CA SER A 49 -8.18 -8.77 -1.81
C SER A 49 -9.20 -9.90 -1.96
N LEU A 50 -8.82 -11.09 -1.50
CA LEU A 50 -9.75 -12.21 -1.43
C LEU A 50 -10.97 -11.84 -0.58
N ALA A 51 -12.17 -11.97 -1.14
CA ALA A 51 -13.42 -11.63 -0.47
C ALA A 51 -13.69 -12.50 0.77
N ARG A 52 -13.07 -13.69 0.82
CA ARG A 52 -13.19 -14.62 1.96
C ARG A 52 -11.99 -14.54 2.91
N SER A 53 -11.12 -13.55 2.77
CA SER A 53 -9.97 -13.40 3.66
C SER A 53 -10.36 -12.85 5.03
N ARG A 54 -9.52 -13.11 6.03
CA ARG A 54 -9.64 -12.48 7.34
C ARG A 54 -9.59 -10.95 7.26
N ARG A 55 -8.70 -10.43 6.42
CA ARG A 55 -8.60 -9.00 6.15
C ARG A 55 -9.94 -8.41 5.72
N TRP A 56 -10.60 -9.05 4.77
CA TRP A 56 -11.91 -8.60 4.29
C TRP A 56 -12.95 -8.60 5.41
N ALA A 57 -13.00 -9.66 6.22
CA ALA A 57 -13.92 -9.77 7.35
C ALA A 57 -13.63 -8.70 8.41
N ASP A 58 -12.36 -8.44 8.70
CA ASP A 58 -11.96 -7.39 9.63
C ASP A 58 -12.44 -6.03 9.15
N LEU A 59 -12.22 -5.71 7.87
CA LEU A 59 -12.55 -4.41 7.29
C LEU A 59 -14.06 -4.18 7.17
N ARG A 60 -14.85 -5.22 7.10
CA ARG A 60 -16.31 -5.10 7.18
C ARG A 60 -16.77 -4.58 8.54
N ARG A 61 -16.10 -4.98 9.60
CA ARG A 61 -16.42 -4.54 10.96
C ARG A 61 -15.78 -3.22 11.31
N ASP A 62 -14.54 -3.03 10.89
CA ASP A 62 -13.77 -1.82 11.15
C ASP A 62 -13.00 -1.45 9.88
N PRO A 63 -13.45 -0.45 9.12
CA PRO A 63 -12.85 -0.11 7.83
C PRO A 63 -11.50 0.62 7.94
N ARG A 64 -11.00 0.85 9.14
CA ARG A 64 -9.68 1.49 9.33
C ARG A 64 -8.58 0.55 8.91
N LEU A 65 -7.63 1.08 8.15
CA LEU A 65 -6.49 0.34 7.63
C LEU A 65 -5.24 1.19 7.72
N ALA A 66 -4.14 0.55 8.08
CA ALA A 66 -2.81 1.12 7.91
C ALA A 66 -2.03 0.24 6.92
N ALA A 67 -1.36 0.87 5.98
CA ALA A 67 -0.52 0.19 5.02
C ALA A 67 0.89 0.76 5.07
N VAL A 68 1.89 -0.11 5.00
CA VAL A 68 3.30 0.27 4.91
C VAL A 68 3.90 -0.31 3.66
N VAL A 69 4.60 0.53 2.92
CA VAL A 69 5.49 0.13 1.83
C VAL A 69 6.89 0.58 2.22
N ASP A 70 7.84 -0.33 2.24
CA ASP A 70 9.20 0.00 2.66
C ASP A 70 10.25 -0.73 1.82
N ALA A 71 11.48 -0.22 1.85
CA ALA A 71 12.63 -0.78 1.16
C ALA A 71 13.91 -0.48 1.93
N GLY A 72 14.97 -1.23 1.59
CA GLY A 72 16.28 -1.09 2.20
C GLY A 72 16.56 -2.17 3.23
N GLU A 73 17.84 -2.48 3.42
CA GLU A 73 18.30 -3.46 4.41
C GLU A 73 19.14 -2.77 5.49
N ARG A 74 20.06 -1.93 5.07
CA ARG A 74 20.92 -1.18 5.99
C ARG A 74 20.17 0.05 6.50
N TYR A 75 20.49 0.47 7.71
CA TYR A 75 19.84 1.59 8.37
C TYR A 75 19.84 2.87 7.51
N ASP A 76 20.96 3.16 6.89
CA ASP A 76 21.15 4.33 6.01
C ASP A 76 20.46 4.21 4.64
N GLU A 77 19.89 3.05 4.34
CA GLU A 77 19.12 2.78 3.12
C GLU A 77 17.60 2.74 3.35
N LEU A 78 17.16 2.68 4.61
CA LEU A 78 15.76 2.49 4.94
C LEU A 78 14.91 3.65 4.45
N ARG A 79 13.87 3.33 3.73
CA ARG A 79 12.86 4.29 3.29
C ARG A 79 11.50 3.63 3.25
N GLY A 80 10.47 4.41 3.42
CA GLY A 80 9.12 3.87 3.39
C GLY A 80 8.06 4.93 3.50
N VAL A 81 6.83 4.46 3.33
CA VAL A 81 5.61 5.26 3.41
C VAL A 81 4.58 4.48 4.20
N GLU A 82 3.98 5.13 5.19
CA GLU A 82 2.80 4.63 5.88
C GLU A 82 1.58 5.42 5.42
N LEU A 83 0.54 4.71 5.03
CA LEU A 83 -0.75 5.26 4.63
C LEU A 83 -1.81 4.81 5.61
N ARG A 84 -2.58 5.75 6.17
CA ARG A 84 -3.65 5.44 7.13
C ARG A 84 -4.94 6.08 6.70
N GLY A 85 -6.04 5.37 6.90
CA GLY A 85 -7.38 5.87 6.60
C GLY A 85 -8.42 4.78 6.66
N ARG A 86 -9.55 5.03 6.01
CA ARG A 86 -10.66 4.09 5.91
C ARG A 86 -10.76 3.58 4.48
N VAL A 87 -11.02 2.27 4.34
CA VAL A 87 -11.22 1.67 3.02
C VAL A 87 -12.68 1.75 2.60
N GLU A 88 -12.85 1.78 1.28
CA GLU A 88 -14.16 1.65 0.62
C GLU A 88 -14.12 0.48 -0.35
N VAL A 89 -15.18 -0.28 -0.41
CA VAL A 89 -15.37 -1.31 -1.44
C VAL A 89 -15.78 -0.62 -2.74
N VAL A 90 -15.11 -0.93 -3.84
CA VAL A 90 -15.41 -0.38 -5.15
C VAL A 90 -15.68 -1.52 -6.14
N GLY A 91 -16.82 -1.46 -6.79
CA GLY A 91 -17.26 -2.50 -7.71
C GLY A 91 -17.95 -3.68 -7.03
N GLU A 92 -18.38 -4.62 -7.84
CA GLU A 92 -19.00 -5.86 -7.36
C GLU A 92 -18.00 -6.76 -6.62
N VAL A 93 -18.48 -7.55 -5.67
CA VAL A 93 -17.65 -8.45 -4.89
C VAL A 93 -18.26 -9.86 -4.92
N PRO A 94 -17.53 -10.85 -5.42
CA PRO A 94 -16.24 -10.75 -6.09
C PRO A 94 -16.31 -10.01 -7.42
N ARG A 95 -15.17 -9.51 -7.87
CA ARG A 95 -15.06 -8.77 -9.13
C ARG A 95 -15.26 -9.72 -10.31
N THR A 96 -16.19 -9.39 -11.20
CA THR A 96 -16.52 -10.18 -12.40
C THR A 96 -16.26 -9.42 -13.71
N GLY A 97 -15.96 -8.14 -13.62
CA GLY A 97 -15.66 -7.31 -14.78
C GLY A 97 -16.83 -6.46 -15.25
N GLU A 98 -17.83 -6.22 -14.41
CA GLU A 98 -18.87 -5.25 -14.73
C GLU A 98 -18.28 -3.86 -14.96
N PRO A 99 -18.84 -3.03 -15.88
CA PRO A 99 -18.34 -1.70 -16.11
C PRO A 99 -18.44 -0.83 -14.85
N VAL A 100 -17.28 -0.48 -14.29
CA VAL A 100 -17.17 0.42 -13.15
C VAL A 100 -16.12 1.47 -13.51
N PRO A 101 -16.54 2.71 -13.82
CA PRO A 101 -15.62 3.76 -14.29
C PRO A 101 -14.43 4.00 -13.36
N GLU A 102 -14.65 3.94 -12.04
CA GLU A 102 -13.63 4.15 -11.03
C GLU A 102 -12.53 3.08 -11.06
N LEU A 103 -12.81 1.90 -11.59
CA LEU A 103 -11.86 0.79 -11.67
C LEU A 103 -11.05 0.74 -12.96
N LEU A 104 -11.40 1.53 -13.98
CA LEU A 104 -10.68 1.51 -15.25
C LEU A 104 -9.19 1.81 -15.08
N GLY A 105 -8.87 2.89 -14.37
CA GLY A 105 -7.49 3.27 -14.09
C GLY A 105 -6.74 2.28 -13.21
N PRO A 106 -7.26 1.95 -12.02
CA PRO A 106 -6.63 0.99 -11.11
C PRO A 106 -6.43 -0.40 -11.72
N GLU A 107 -7.39 -0.92 -12.45
CA GLU A 107 -7.26 -2.25 -13.09
C GLU A 107 -6.23 -2.24 -14.19
N GLN A 108 -6.17 -1.19 -15.00
CA GLN A 108 -5.12 -1.07 -16.02
C GLN A 108 -3.74 -0.92 -15.37
N ALA A 109 -3.63 -0.12 -14.32
CA ALA A 109 -2.38 0.04 -13.58
C ALA A 109 -1.91 -1.29 -12.97
N PHE A 110 -2.83 -2.06 -12.40
CA PHE A 110 -2.53 -3.39 -11.86
C PHE A 110 -2.07 -4.36 -12.96
N ALA A 111 -2.79 -4.39 -14.07
CA ALA A 111 -2.46 -5.23 -15.21
C ALA A 111 -1.06 -4.89 -15.78
N ASP A 112 -0.75 -3.62 -15.92
CA ASP A 112 0.55 -3.16 -16.41
C ASP A 112 1.68 -3.52 -15.45
N LYS A 113 1.41 -3.43 -14.15
CA LYS A 113 2.42 -3.68 -13.11
C LYS A 113 2.70 -5.16 -12.89
N TYR A 114 1.67 -6.01 -12.94
CA TYR A 114 1.76 -7.40 -12.48
C TYR A 114 1.39 -8.46 -13.52
N SER A 115 0.65 -8.12 -14.57
CA SER A 115 -0.01 -9.11 -15.42
C SER A 115 0.23 -8.92 -16.92
N GLY A 116 1.25 -8.17 -17.29
CA GLY A 116 1.60 -7.97 -18.70
C GLY A 116 0.58 -7.18 -19.52
N GLY A 117 -0.25 -6.36 -18.86
CA GLY A 117 -1.17 -5.43 -19.53
C GLY A 117 -2.62 -5.88 -19.61
N THR A 118 -2.95 -7.10 -19.17
CA THR A 118 -4.33 -7.61 -19.17
C THR A 118 -4.75 -8.02 -17.77
N MET A 119 -5.88 -7.48 -17.30
CA MET A 119 -6.47 -7.86 -16.02
C MET A 119 -7.41 -9.04 -16.20
N GLU A 120 -7.20 -10.08 -15.40
CA GLU A 120 -8.11 -11.23 -15.33
C GLU A 120 -8.90 -11.20 -14.02
N HIS A 121 -10.16 -11.62 -14.08
CA HIS A 121 -11.03 -11.70 -12.93
C HIS A 121 -11.24 -13.17 -12.55
N ASP A 122 -10.81 -13.54 -11.33
CA ASP A 122 -10.85 -14.93 -10.85
C ASP A 122 -12.13 -15.29 -10.09
N GLY A 123 -13.04 -14.34 -9.92
CA GLY A 123 -14.29 -14.55 -9.16
C GLY A 123 -14.08 -14.70 -7.65
N ARG A 124 -12.93 -14.34 -7.13
CA ARG A 124 -12.57 -14.46 -5.70
C ARG A 124 -12.12 -13.17 -5.06
N HIS A 125 -11.57 -12.23 -5.82
CA HIS A 125 -11.04 -10.96 -5.33
C HIS A 125 -12.03 -9.82 -5.52
N GLY A 126 -11.97 -8.85 -4.63
CA GLY A 126 -12.67 -7.59 -4.73
C GLY A 126 -11.71 -6.43 -4.53
N TRP A 127 -12.13 -5.23 -4.92
CA TRP A 127 -11.33 -4.02 -4.82
C TRP A 127 -11.64 -3.21 -3.57
N LEU A 128 -10.58 -2.78 -2.91
CA LEU A 128 -10.63 -1.85 -1.80
C LEU A 128 -9.84 -0.61 -2.18
N ARG A 129 -10.39 0.56 -1.91
CA ARG A 129 -9.73 1.85 -2.09
C ARG A 129 -9.44 2.48 -0.73
N LEU A 130 -8.19 2.81 -0.47
CA LEU A 130 -7.78 3.62 0.65
C LEU A 130 -7.38 5.00 0.14
N THR A 131 -8.20 6.02 0.41
CA THR A 131 -7.79 7.41 0.26
C THR A 131 -7.21 7.82 1.60
N PRO A 132 -5.89 8.03 1.72
CA PRO A 132 -5.28 8.20 3.03
C PRO A 132 -5.68 9.52 3.68
N ASP A 133 -6.00 9.46 4.97
CA ASP A 133 -6.18 10.64 5.82
C ASP A 133 -4.84 11.17 6.30
N LYS A 134 -3.85 10.28 6.42
CA LYS A 134 -2.51 10.61 6.88
C LYS A 134 -1.47 9.79 6.12
N ILE A 135 -0.45 10.48 5.64
CA ILE A 135 0.73 9.90 5.01
C ILE A 135 1.93 10.26 5.86
N THR A 136 2.68 9.25 6.30
CA THR A 136 3.97 9.42 6.98
C THR A 136 5.04 8.77 6.10
N SER A 137 6.14 9.45 5.89
CA SER A 137 7.22 8.93 5.05
C SER A 137 8.58 9.16 5.69
N TRP A 138 9.54 8.33 5.32
CA TRP A 138 10.93 8.44 5.77
C TRP A 138 11.87 7.97 4.67
N ASP A 139 13.00 8.65 4.57
CA ASP A 139 14.08 8.26 3.67
C ASP A 139 15.41 8.54 4.37
N PHE A 140 15.99 7.52 4.98
CA PHE A 140 17.22 7.65 5.76
C PHE A 140 18.44 7.95 4.90
N ARG A 141 18.34 7.83 3.58
CA ARG A 141 19.39 8.28 2.67
C ARG A 141 19.57 9.80 2.71
N LYS A 142 18.58 10.52 3.22
CA LYS A 142 18.61 11.98 3.42
C LYS A 142 19.34 12.37 4.70
N LEU A 143 19.70 11.43 5.57
CA LEU A 143 20.47 11.72 6.76
C LEU A 143 21.84 12.27 6.38
N PRO A 144 22.37 13.27 7.16
CA PRO A 144 23.72 13.75 6.93
C PRO A 144 24.74 12.64 7.02
N ALA A 145 25.79 12.71 6.20
CA ALA A 145 26.86 11.70 6.14
C ALA A 145 27.51 11.43 7.51
N SER A 146 27.57 12.45 8.39
CA SER A 146 28.07 12.32 9.76
C SER A 146 27.23 11.38 10.61
N VAL A 147 25.90 11.40 10.45
CA VAL A 147 24.97 10.50 11.16
C VAL A 147 25.02 9.10 10.59
N GLN A 148 25.10 8.96 9.27
CA GLN A 148 25.24 7.67 8.58
C GLN A 148 26.50 6.93 9.03
N ARG A 149 27.62 7.61 9.20
CA ARG A 149 28.89 6.99 9.64
C ARG A 149 28.84 6.44 11.07
N HIS A 150 28.14 7.08 11.97
CA HIS A 150 27.98 6.59 13.35
C HIS A 150 27.19 5.29 13.43
N GLN A 151 26.21 5.12 12.56
CA GLN A 151 25.34 3.95 12.54
C GLN A 151 25.97 2.73 11.88
N THR A 152 26.98 2.92 11.04
CA THR A 152 27.74 1.82 10.43
C THR A 152 28.87 1.31 11.32
N ALA A 153 29.29 2.06 12.32
CA ALA A 153 30.38 1.69 13.23
C ALA A 153 29.91 0.79 14.41
N ASP A 154 28.61 0.77 14.69
CA ASP A 154 28.03 0.00 15.81
C ASP A 154 27.48 -1.38 15.40
N ARG A 155 27.90 -1.91 14.26
CA ARG A 155 27.47 -3.24 13.78
C ARG A 155 28.63 -4.22 13.65
#